data_b610298cb11aac440155ee51998e2a39
#
_entry.id   b610298cb11aac440155ee51998e2a39
#
_cell.length_a   1.000
_cell.length_b   1.000
_cell.length_c   1.000
_cell.angle_alpha   90.00
_cell.angle_beta   90.00
_cell.angle_gamma   90.00
#
_symmetry.space_group_name_H-M   'P 1'
#
loop_
_entity.id
_entity.type
_entity.pdbx_description
1 polymer ?
#
loop_
_entity_poly.entity_id
_entity_poly.type
_entity_poly.pdbx_seq_one_letter_code
_entity_poly.pdbx_strand_id
1 'polypeptide(L)'
;MKINGRDVSNESKLTVFGGVNVIESDDLLLSVAEKFKTLSEKLGFNYVFKASFDKANRSSLDSFRGPGLDEGLKSLEKIKNEFNLPVITDIHEPDQAVPVSEVCEVLQIPAFLCRQTDLIVAAAKTKKVINIKKPQFSSAKEMFHAVDKCSAVGNEDVILCERGNIFGYNNLVVDPLNYTLSLHDALPI
;
A
#
# COMPACT_ATOMS: atom_id res chain seq x y z
N MET A 1 -8.96 5.48 11.17
CA MET A 1 -8.72 4.03 11.00
C MET A 1 -7.61 3.53 11.91
N LYS A 2 -7.45 2.21 12.04
CA LYS A 2 -6.36 1.62 12.85
C LYS A 2 -5.58 0.59 12.04
N ILE A 3 -4.25 0.61 12.19
CA ILE A 3 -3.36 -0.44 11.67
C ILE A 3 -2.65 -1.07 12.87
N ASN A 4 -2.90 -2.35 13.12
CA ASN A 4 -2.36 -3.09 14.26
C ASN A 4 -2.58 -2.34 15.60
N GLY A 5 -3.81 -1.84 15.83
CA GLY A 5 -4.21 -1.12 17.04
C GLY A 5 -3.72 0.33 17.15
N ARG A 6 -2.87 0.81 16.24
CA ARG A 6 -2.36 2.19 16.21
C ARG A 6 -3.25 3.07 15.36
N ASP A 7 -3.57 4.25 15.86
CA ASP A 7 -4.36 5.23 15.09
C ASP A 7 -3.56 5.78 13.91
N VAL A 8 -4.21 5.78 12.74
CA VAL A 8 -3.70 6.35 11.49
C VAL A 8 -4.71 7.37 11.00
N SER A 9 -4.31 8.63 11.03
CA SER A 9 -5.10 9.78 10.60
C SER A 9 -4.17 10.96 10.28
N ASN A 10 -4.71 12.02 9.69
CA ASN A 10 -3.95 13.26 9.44
C ASN A 10 -3.54 13.99 10.72
N GLU A 11 -4.15 13.66 11.88
CA GLU A 11 -3.90 14.25 13.19
C GLU A 11 -3.06 13.34 14.10
N SER A 12 -2.86 12.09 13.71
CA SER A 12 -2.08 11.12 14.48
C SER A 12 -0.57 11.25 14.20
N LYS A 13 0.23 10.46 14.93
CA LYS A 13 1.65 10.36 14.64
C LYS A 13 1.88 9.95 13.19
N LEU A 14 2.95 10.48 12.58
CA LEU A 14 3.37 10.06 11.24
C LEU A 14 3.41 8.53 11.15
N THR A 15 2.82 8.01 10.10
CA THR A 15 2.89 6.58 9.76
C THR A 15 3.72 6.42 8.49
N VAL A 16 4.81 5.65 8.57
CA VAL A 16 5.72 5.40 7.44
C VAL A 16 5.48 3.99 6.91
N PHE A 17 5.12 3.89 5.63
CA PHE A 17 5.12 2.64 4.87
C PHE A 17 6.47 2.53 4.17
N GLY A 18 7.39 1.80 4.75
CA GLY A 18 8.77 1.72 4.29
C GLY A 18 9.25 0.28 4.17
N GLY A 19 10.25 0.05 3.34
CA GLY A 19 10.80 -1.29 3.13
C GLY A 19 11.52 -1.43 1.80
N VAL A 20 11.33 -2.56 1.11
CA VAL A 20 11.94 -2.83 -0.18
C VAL A 20 10.94 -2.71 -1.33
N ASN A 21 11.45 -2.37 -2.51
CA ASN A 21 10.59 -2.25 -3.69
C ASN A 21 9.99 -3.60 -4.10
N VAL A 22 10.80 -4.65 -4.07
CA VAL A 22 10.43 -6.04 -4.38
C VAL A 22 11.19 -6.97 -3.46
N ILE A 23 10.62 -8.11 -3.12
CA ILE A 23 11.26 -9.14 -2.32
C ILE A 23 12.35 -9.81 -3.16
N GLU A 24 13.61 -9.61 -2.77
CA GLU A 24 14.78 -10.20 -3.43
C GLU A 24 15.37 -11.35 -2.59
N SER A 25 15.45 -11.18 -1.27
CA SER A 25 15.89 -12.20 -0.32
C SER A 25 15.38 -11.90 1.08
N ASP A 26 15.20 -12.93 1.90
CA ASP A 26 14.83 -12.79 3.30
C ASP A 26 15.85 -11.97 4.10
N ASP A 27 17.16 -12.18 3.86
CA ASP A 27 18.21 -11.45 4.57
C ASP A 27 18.11 -9.93 4.35
N LEU A 28 17.81 -9.52 3.11
CA LEU A 28 17.60 -8.11 2.80
C LEU A 28 16.34 -7.58 3.54
N LEU A 29 15.25 -8.34 3.53
CA LEU A 29 14.03 -7.94 4.22
C LEU A 29 14.26 -7.77 5.72
N LEU A 30 14.90 -8.76 6.37
CA LEU A 30 15.20 -8.72 7.80
C LEU A 30 16.06 -7.51 8.16
N SER A 31 17.16 -7.28 7.41
CA SER A 31 18.05 -6.13 7.64
C SER A 31 17.33 -4.78 7.49
N VAL A 32 16.45 -4.65 6.48
CA VAL A 32 15.70 -3.42 6.26
C VAL A 32 14.63 -3.23 7.34
N ALA A 33 13.90 -4.29 7.69
CA ALA A 33 12.87 -4.23 8.74
C ALA A 33 13.46 -3.81 10.09
N GLU A 34 14.59 -4.40 10.49
CA GLU A 34 15.30 -4.07 11.74
C GLU A 34 15.70 -2.59 11.78
N LYS A 35 16.31 -2.09 10.70
CA LYS A 35 16.73 -0.68 10.62
C LYS A 35 15.57 0.29 10.72
N PHE A 36 14.49 0.04 9.98
CA PHE A 36 13.30 0.90 10.04
C PHE A 36 12.61 0.83 11.40
N LYS A 37 12.51 -0.37 12.00
CA LYS A 37 11.96 -0.55 13.34
C LYS A 37 12.76 0.27 14.36
N THR A 38 14.08 0.13 14.38
CA THR A 38 14.98 0.88 15.26
C THR A 38 14.79 2.40 15.08
N LEU A 39 14.71 2.87 13.83
CA LEU A 39 14.47 4.28 13.53
C LEU A 39 13.08 4.74 13.99
N SER A 40 12.04 3.93 13.81
CA SER A 40 10.68 4.26 14.23
C SER A 40 10.56 4.40 15.74
N GLU A 41 11.22 3.54 16.49
CA GLU A 41 11.29 3.60 17.95
C GLU A 41 12.05 4.87 18.42
N LYS A 42 13.20 5.15 17.79
CA LYS A 42 14.02 6.32 18.11
C LYS A 42 13.34 7.65 17.80
N LEU A 43 12.64 7.73 16.66
CA LEU A 43 12.03 8.98 16.17
C LEU A 43 10.55 9.09 16.52
N GLY A 44 9.93 8.05 17.04
CA GLY A 44 8.57 8.07 17.57
C GLY A 44 7.47 8.07 16.50
N PHE A 45 7.72 7.53 15.28
CA PHE A 45 6.68 7.38 14.25
C PHE A 45 6.10 5.96 14.20
N ASN A 46 4.91 5.81 13.63
CA ASN A 46 4.33 4.50 13.34
C ASN A 46 4.99 3.90 12.11
N TYR A 47 5.28 2.61 12.14
CA TYR A 47 5.94 1.92 11.03
C TYR A 47 5.12 0.72 10.55
N VAL A 48 4.98 0.59 9.24
CA VAL A 48 4.41 -0.55 8.52
C VAL A 48 5.45 -1.01 7.50
N PHE A 49 5.85 -2.28 7.57
CA PHE A 49 6.83 -2.82 6.63
C PHE A 49 6.19 -3.07 5.26
N LYS A 50 6.81 -2.53 4.21
CA LYS A 50 6.32 -2.70 2.84
C LYS A 50 7.28 -3.49 1.98
N ALA A 51 6.76 -4.52 1.30
CA ALA A 51 7.45 -5.17 0.19
C ALA A 51 6.44 -5.69 -0.83
N SER A 52 6.83 -5.79 -2.10
CA SER A 52 5.99 -6.40 -3.14
C SER A 52 6.48 -7.82 -3.44
N PHE A 53 5.55 -8.75 -3.49
CA PHE A 53 5.84 -10.13 -3.90
C PHE A 53 5.96 -10.28 -5.43
N ASP A 54 5.37 -9.34 -6.17
CA ASP A 54 5.46 -9.28 -7.63
C ASP A 54 5.47 -7.82 -8.11
N LYS A 55 6.27 -7.53 -9.12
CA LYS A 55 6.27 -6.29 -9.89
C LYS A 55 5.64 -6.54 -11.25
N ALA A 56 4.32 -6.70 -11.26
CA ALA A 56 3.54 -7.07 -12.46
C ALA A 56 3.63 -6.05 -13.61
N ASN A 57 4.05 -4.81 -13.32
CA ASN A 57 4.11 -3.70 -14.29
C ASN A 57 5.53 -3.36 -14.79
N ARG A 58 6.47 -4.32 -14.77
CA ARG A 58 7.81 -4.10 -15.30
C ARG A 58 7.77 -3.79 -16.81
N SER A 59 8.67 -2.91 -17.24
CA SER A 59 8.76 -2.49 -18.65
C SER A 59 9.39 -3.54 -19.55
N SER A 60 10.28 -4.40 -19.03
CA SER A 60 10.90 -5.50 -19.76
C SER A 60 10.35 -6.85 -19.29
N LEU A 61 10.15 -7.76 -20.24
CA LEU A 61 9.72 -9.13 -19.96
C LEU A 61 10.72 -9.89 -19.07
N ASP A 62 12.01 -9.63 -19.26
CA ASP A 62 13.10 -10.30 -18.55
C ASP A 62 13.43 -9.68 -17.18
N SER A 63 12.72 -8.61 -16.79
CA SER A 63 12.96 -7.97 -15.50
C SER A 63 12.58 -8.89 -14.35
N PHE A 64 13.38 -8.89 -13.29
CA PHE A 64 13.04 -9.58 -12.05
C PHE A 64 11.76 -9.02 -11.45
N ARG A 65 10.79 -9.88 -11.21
CA ARG A 65 9.46 -9.51 -10.72
C ARG A 65 9.25 -9.76 -9.24
N GLY A 66 9.99 -10.65 -8.64
CA GLY A 66 9.82 -11.09 -7.25
C GLY A 66 9.59 -12.61 -7.16
N PRO A 67 9.39 -13.13 -5.93
CA PRO A 67 9.26 -14.57 -5.67
C PRO A 67 7.86 -15.12 -6.03
N GLY A 68 6.88 -14.26 -6.32
CA GLY A 68 5.48 -14.66 -6.47
C GLY A 68 4.71 -14.65 -5.14
N LEU A 69 3.40 -14.95 -5.23
CA LEU A 69 2.46 -14.78 -4.12
C LEU A 69 2.84 -15.64 -2.91
N ASP A 70 2.94 -16.95 -3.09
CA ASP A 70 3.07 -17.89 -1.96
C ASP A 70 4.37 -17.69 -1.16
N GLU A 71 5.51 -17.58 -1.85
CA GLU A 71 6.79 -17.35 -1.19
C GLU A 71 6.88 -15.92 -0.64
N GLY A 72 6.32 -14.94 -1.35
CA GLY A 72 6.28 -13.57 -0.88
C GLY A 72 5.46 -13.40 0.39
N LEU A 73 4.34 -14.10 0.55
CA LEU A 73 3.55 -14.07 1.77
C LEU A 73 4.27 -14.73 2.94
N LYS A 74 4.99 -15.84 2.73
CA LYS A 74 5.83 -16.46 3.76
C LYS A 74 6.91 -15.49 4.26
N SER A 75 7.57 -14.79 3.35
CA SER A 75 8.59 -13.79 3.71
C SER A 75 8.00 -12.62 4.50
N LEU A 76 6.82 -12.12 4.11
CA LEU A 76 6.11 -11.05 4.83
C LEU A 76 5.64 -11.51 6.22
N GLU A 77 5.12 -12.72 6.32
CA GLU A 77 4.71 -13.31 7.59
C GLU A 77 5.90 -13.49 8.55
N LYS A 78 7.05 -13.88 8.04
CA LYS A 78 8.31 -13.94 8.81
C LYS A 78 8.67 -12.58 9.40
N ILE A 79 8.65 -11.50 8.58
CA ILE A 79 8.89 -10.14 9.07
C ILE A 79 7.88 -9.72 10.14
N LYS A 80 6.59 -9.99 9.90
CA LYS A 80 5.51 -9.69 10.83
C LYS A 80 5.75 -10.33 12.19
N ASN A 81 6.08 -11.62 12.21
CA ASN A 81 6.25 -12.39 13.43
C ASN A 81 7.55 -12.05 14.17
N GLU A 82 8.67 -11.89 13.45
CA GLU A 82 9.98 -11.64 14.04
C GLU A 82 10.07 -10.24 14.65
N PHE A 83 9.52 -9.23 13.98
CA PHE A 83 9.60 -7.84 14.44
C PHE A 83 8.32 -7.30 15.08
N ASN A 84 7.23 -8.08 15.11
CA ASN A 84 5.90 -7.64 15.53
C ASN A 84 5.48 -6.34 14.80
N LEU A 85 5.66 -6.33 13.48
CA LEU A 85 5.32 -5.22 12.60
C LEU A 85 4.07 -5.52 11.78
N PRO A 86 3.18 -4.54 11.57
CA PRO A 86 2.20 -4.64 10.50
C PRO A 86 2.89 -4.63 9.14
N VAL A 87 2.32 -5.35 8.18
CA VAL A 87 2.89 -5.46 6.83
C VAL A 87 1.88 -5.05 5.76
N ILE A 88 2.41 -4.55 4.65
CA ILE A 88 1.66 -4.14 3.46
C ILE A 88 2.30 -4.71 2.21
N THR A 89 1.49 -5.20 1.29
CA THR A 89 1.91 -5.54 -0.08
C THR A 89 0.87 -5.10 -1.10
N ASP A 90 1.26 -5.00 -2.36
CA ASP A 90 0.36 -4.72 -3.47
C ASP A 90 -0.24 -6.03 -4.04
N ILE A 91 -1.50 -5.94 -4.46
CA ILE A 91 -2.22 -7.01 -5.17
C ILE A 91 -2.53 -6.56 -6.61
N HIS A 92 -2.62 -7.52 -7.53
CA HIS A 92 -2.78 -7.24 -8.95
C HIS A 92 -4.02 -7.89 -9.54
N GLU A 93 -4.50 -8.98 -8.92
CA GLU A 93 -5.68 -9.76 -9.32
C GLU A 93 -6.64 -9.93 -8.14
N PRO A 94 -7.96 -10.03 -8.38
CA PRO A 94 -8.97 -10.15 -7.32
C PRO A 94 -8.79 -11.36 -6.39
N ASP A 95 -8.31 -12.48 -6.91
CA ASP A 95 -8.10 -13.73 -6.17
C ASP A 95 -6.94 -13.65 -5.16
N GLN A 96 -6.03 -12.70 -5.33
CA GLN A 96 -4.94 -12.43 -4.40
C GLN A 96 -5.41 -11.73 -3.10
N ALA A 97 -6.59 -11.09 -3.12
CA ALA A 97 -7.05 -10.28 -1.99
C ALA A 97 -7.21 -11.10 -0.70
N VAL A 98 -7.83 -12.27 -0.77
CA VAL A 98 -8.07 -13.10 0.40
C VAL A 98 -6.76 -13.63 0.99
N PRO A 99 -5.88 -14.35 0.27
CA PRO A 99 -4.64 -14.86 0.86
C PRO A 99 -3.72 -13.74 1.37
N VAL A 100 -3.66 -12.59 0.69
CA VAL A 100 -2.87 -11.43 1.17
C VAL A 100 -3.45 -10.89 2.48
N SER A 101 -4.78 -10.85 2.63
CA SER A 101 -5.43 -10.34 3.83
C SER A 101 -5.19 -11.19 5.08
N GLU A 102 -4.85 -12.45 4.93
CA GLU A 102 -4.52 -13.34 6.06
C GLU A 102 -3.18 -12.93 6.71
N VAL A 103 -2.26 -12.41 5.91
CA VAL A 103 -0.92 -12.00 6.36
C VAL A 103 -0.85 -10.49 6.60
N CYS A 104 -1.35 -9.67 5.67
CA CYS A 104 -1.16 -8.23 5.65
C CYS A 104 -2.31 -7.46 6.34
N GLU A 105 -1.97 -6.41 7.06
CA GLU A 105 -2.91 -5.44 7.63
C GLU A 105 -3.40 -4.43 6.59
N VAL A 106 -2.60 -4.20 5.57
CA VAL A 106 -2.92 -3.24 4.50
C VAL A 106 -2.73 -3.91 3.14
N LEU A 107 -3.73 -3.80 2.26
CA LEU A 107 -3.64 -4.20 0.87
C LEU A 107 -3.46 -2.96 -0.01
N GLN A 108 -2.45 -2.96 -0.88
CA GLN A 108 -2.23 -1.85 -1.79
C GLN A 108 -2.75 -2.14 -3.19
N ILE A 109 -3.51 -1.19 -3.73
CA ILE A 109 -3.91 -1.18 -5.14
C ILE A 109 -2.91 -0.31 -5.92
N PRO A 110 -2.18 -0.88 -6.89
CA PRO A 110 -1.27 -0.13 -7.75
C PRO A 110 -1.97 0.97 -8.55
N ALA A 111 -1.22 2.02 -8.90
CA ALA A 111 -1.78 3.19 -9.56
C ALA A 111 -2.50 2.85 -10.88
N PHE A 112 -1.94 1.99 -11.71
CA PHE A 112 -2.56 1.63 -12.98
C PHE A 112 -3.83 0.78 -12.82
N LEU A 113 -4.04 0.15 -11.67
CA LEU A 113 -5.18 -0.70 -11.36
C LEU A 113 -6.24 -0.02 -10.48
N CYS A 114 -6.06 1.24 -10.14
CA CYS A 114 -6.94 1.97 -9.22
C CYS A 114 -8.39 2.13 -9.70
N ARG A 115 -8.68 1.85 -10.96
CA ARG A 115 -10.04 1.89 -11.54
C ARG A 115 -10.66 0.51 -11.74
N GLN A 116 -9.93 -0.58 -11.54
CA GLN A 116 -10.40 -1.95 -11.70
C GLN A 116 -11.39 -2.30 -10.58
N THR A 117 -12.68 -2.29 -10.92
CA THR A 117 -13.77 -2.42 -9.94
C THR A 117 -13.68 -3.74 -9.18
N ASP A 118 -13.47 -4.85 -9.87
CA ASP A 118 -13.44 -6.18 -9.24
C ASP A 118 -12.27 -6.33 -8.27
N LEU A 119 -11.10 -5.77 -8.61
CA LEU A 119 -9.93 -5.77 -7.75
C LEU A 119 -10.17 -4.93 -6.47
N ILE A 120 -10.71 -3.72 -6.62
CA ILE A 120 -11.03 -2.84 -5.48
C ILE A 120 -12.06 -3.49 -4.56
N VAL A 121 -13.12 -4.03 -5.13
CA VAL A 121 -14.20 -4.69 -4.37
C VAL A 121 -13.69 -5.95 -3.66
N ALA A 122 -12.86 -6.76 -4.32
CA ALA A 122 -12.25 -7.93 -3.71
C ALA A 122 -11.37 -7.53 -2.51
N ALA A 123 -10.51 -6.53 -2.68
CA ALA A 123 -9.69 -5.99 -1.61
C ALA A 123 -10.56 -5.45 -0.46
N ALA A 124 -11.55 -4.61 -0.75
CA ALA A 124 -12.40 -3.99 0.27
C ALA A 124 -13.23 -5.01 1.08
N LYS A 125 -13.68 -6.10 0.45
CA LYS A 125 -14.40 -7.19 1.13
C LYS A 125 -13.57 -7.90 2.20
N THR A 126 -12.25 -7.83 2.16
CA THR A 126 -11.38 -8.39 3.20
C THR A 126 -11.47 -7.65 4.52
N LYS A 127 -12.05 -6.44 4.53
CA LYS A 127 -12.13 -5.53 5.70
C LYS A 127 -10.77 -5.10 6.26
N LYS A 128 -9.72 -5.24 5.48
CA LYS A 128 -8.41 -4.68 5.79
C LYS A 128 -8.35 -3.22 5.32
N VAL A 129 -7.34 -2.49 5.77
CA VAL A 129 -7.06 -1.15 5.24
C VAL A 129 -6.64 -1.24 3.78
N ILE A 130 -7.23 -0.42 2.92
CA ILE A 130 -6.94 -0.39 1.49
C ILE A 130 -6.16 0.88 1.15
N ASN A 131 -4.92 0.72 0.72
CA ASN A 131 -4.10 1.82 0.22
C ASN A 131 -4.18 1.90 -1.31
N ILE A 132 -4.83 2.93 -1.84
CA ILE A 132 -5.05 3.09 -3.29
C ILE A 132 -4.12 4.17 -3.83
N LYS A 133 -3.21 3.81 -4.72
CA LYS A 133 -2.34 4.78 -5.38
C LYS A 133 -3.06 5.53 -6.49
N LYS A 134 -3.01 6.87 -6.43
CA LYS A 134 -3.51 7.71 -7.50
C LYS A 134 -2.68 7.50 -8.78
N PRO A 135 -3.30 7.28 -9.95
CA PRO A 135 -2.56 7.19 -11.19
C PRO A 135 -2.12 8.60 -11.67
N GLN A 136 -1.08 8.63 -12.50
CA GLN A 136 -0.53 9.88 -13.01
C GLN A 136 -1.46 10.62 -13.98
N PHE A 137 -2.46 9.94 -14.50
CA PHE A 137 -3.41 10.46 -15.49
C PHE A 137 -4.76 10.89 -14.89
N SER A 138 -4.99 10.69 -13.58
CA SER A 138 -6.23 11.09 -12.91
C SER A 138 -6.00 12.23 -11.94
N SER A 139 -7.02 13.05 -11.76
CA SER A 139 -7.06 14.04 -10.69
C SER A 139 -7.25 13.39 -9.32
N ALA A 140 -6.85 14.10 -8.25
CA ALA A 140 -7.10 13.64 -6.89
C ALA A 140 -8.59 13.44 -6.60
N LYS A 141 -9.46 14.32 -7.16
CA LYS A 141 -10.91 14.23 -7.00
C LYS A 141 -11.51 12.94 -7.57
N GLU A 142 -10.98 12.44 -8.68
CA GLU A 142 -11.48 11.19 -9.28
C GLU A 142 -11.18 9.96 -8.41
N MET A 143 -10.25 10.06 -7.47
CA MET A 143 -9.94 8.95 -6.56
C MET A 143 -11.08 8.64 -5.58
N PHE A 144 -11.97 9.61 -5.32
CA PHE A 144 -13.16 9.35 -4.49
C PHE A 144 -14.08 8.28 -5.08
N HIS A 145 -14.12 8.10 -6.40
CA HIS A 145 -14.86 6.99 -6.99
C HIS A 145 -14.31 5.61 -6.61
N ALA A 146 -13.03 5.51 -6.29
CA ALA A 146 -12.45 4.27 -5.77
C ALA A 146 -12.82 4.07 -4.29
N VAL A 147 -12.87 5.16 -3.51
CA VAL A 147 -13.35 5.15 -2.12
C VAL A 147 -14.82 4.73 -2.08
N ASP A 148 -15.68 5.31 -2.92
CA ASP A 148 -17.12 4.96 -3.01
C ASP A 148 -17.33 3.46 -3.27
N LYS A 149 -16.47 2.83 -4.08
CA LYS A 149 -16.52 1.38 -4.31
C LYS A 149 -16.19 0.56 -3.06
N CYS A 150 -15.24 1.03 -2.25
CA CYS A 150 -14.91 0.40 -0.97
C CYS A 150 -16.08 0.55 0.01
N SER A 151 -16.62 1.76 0.14
CA SER A 151 -17.75 2.08 1.00
C SER A 151 -19.02 1.30 0.62
N ALA A 152 -19.27 1.11 -0.67
CA ALA A 152 -20.42 0.34 -1.17
C ALA A 152 -20.42 -1.13 -0.70
N VAL A 153 -19.28 -1.68 -0.33
CA VAL A 153 -19.14 -3.02 0.26
C VAL A 153 -18.83 -2.97 1.77
N GLY A 154 -19.02 -1.79 2.39
CA GLY A 154 -18.91 -1.57 3.83
C GLY A 154 -17.48 -1.51 4.35
N ASN A 155 -16.53 -1.01 3.60
CA ASN A 155 -15.15 -0.76 4.04
C ASN A 155 -14.81 0.72 3.89
N GLU A 156 -14.70 1.42 5.04
CA GLU A 156 -14.36 2.84 5.11
C GLU A 156 -12.87 3.08 5.40
N ASP A 157 -12.10 2.03 5.66
CA ASP A 157 -10.67 2.13 5.97
C ASP A 157 -9.84 2.21 4.69
N VAL A 158 -9.84 3.39 4.07
CA VAL A 158 -9.17 3.66 2.79
C VAL A 158 -8.12 4.76 2.95
N ILE A 159 -6.96 4.54 2.37
CA ILE A 159 -5.87 5.50 2.26
C ILE A 159 -5.67 5.83 0.78
N LEU A 160 -5.68 7.12 0.43
CA LEU A 160 -5.32 7.58 -0.91
C LEU A 160 -3.86 8.03 -0.94
N CYS A 161 -3.09 7.49 -1.88
CA CYS A 161 -1.69 7.83 -2.03
C CYS A 161 -1.47 8.75 -3.23
N GLU A 162 -1.07 10.01 -2.98
CA GLU A 162 -0.60 10.91 -4.01
C GLU A 162 0.76 10.45 -4.54
N ARG A 163 0.93 10.45 -5.87
CA ARG A 163 2.18 10.05 -6.50
C ARG A 163 2.47 10.81 -7.82
N GLY A 164 1.87 11.98 -7.95
CA GLY A 164 2.12 12.90 -9.06
C GLY A 164 1.28 12.68 -10.31
N ASN A 165 1.44 13.59 -11.24
CA ASN A 165 0.80 13.62 -12.55
C ASN A 165 1.87 13.69 -13.66
N ILE A 166 1.57 13.11 -14.81
CA ILE A 166 2.37 13.19 -16.04
C ILE A 166 1.50 13.81 -17.12
N PHE A 167 2.01 14.88 -17.75
CA PHE A 167 1.31 15.62 -18.79
C PHE A 167 1.76 15.19 -20.21
N GLY A 168 2.26 13.96 -20.35
CA GLY A 168 2.72 13.43 -21.64
C GLY A 168 4.18 13.77 -22.03
N TYR A 169 4.90 14.50 -21.18
CA TYR A 169 6.28 14.98 -21.45
C TYR A 169 7.35 14.32 -20.57
N ASN A 170 7.07 13.14 -20.00
CA ASN A 170 7.93 12.41 -19.05
C ASN A 170 8.26 13.17 -17.74
N ASN A 171 7.61 14.27 -17.48
CA ASN A 171 7.78 15.04 -16.24
C ASN A 171 6.73 14.59 -15.21
N LEU A 172 7.20 14.17 -14.05
CA LEU A 172 6.34 13.87 -12.91
C LEU A 172 6.20 15.12 -12.04
N VAL A 173 4.97 15.61 -11.88
CA VAL A 173 4.65 16.78 -11.05
C VAL A 173 3.78 16.36 -9.90
N VAL A 174 4.21 16.63 -8.67
CA VAL A 174 3.39 16.45 -7.46
C VAL A 174 2.79 17.78 -7.07
N ASP A 175 1.47 17.82 -6.91
CA ASP A 175 0.75 19.00 -6.41
C ASP A 175 0.43 18.82 -4.93
N PRO A 176 1.08 19.56 -4.01
CA PRO A 176 0.83 19.49 -2.58
C PRO A 176 -0.60 19.86 -2.18
N LEU A 177 -1.34 20.62 -3.00
CA LEU A 177 -2.74 20.96 -2.75
C LEU A 177 -3.63 19.70 -2.74
N ASN A 178 -3.23 18.64 -3.40
CA ASN A 178 -3.95 17.38 -3.37
C ASN A 178 -4.02 16.74 -1.97
N TYR A 179 -3.09 17.08 -1.07
CA TYR A 179 -3.11 16.58 0.31
C TYR A 179 -4.27 17.17 1.13
N THR A 180 -4.82 18.30 0.73
CA THR A 180 -5.95 18.94 1.41
C THR A 180 -7.30 18.43 0.96
N LEU A 181 -7.39 17.81 -0.21
CA LEU A 181 -8.64 17.32 -0.79
C LEU A 181 -9.17 16.04 -0.12
N SER A 182 -8.33 15.36 0.62
CA SER A 182 -8.67 14.08 1.25
C SER A 182 -9.13 14.22 2.71
N LEU A 183 -9.40 15.46 3.19
CA LEU A 183 -9.72 15.74 4.59
C LEU A 183 -11.05 15.16 5.09
N HIS A 184 -11.88 14.59 4.22
CA HIS A 184 -13.22 14.16 4.62
C HIS A 184 -13.46 12.65 4.63
N ASP A 185 -12.78 11.85 3.77
CA ASP A 185 -13.12 10.42 3.65
C ASP A 185 -11.92 9.47 3.39
N ALA A 186 -10.72 9.97 3.15
CA ALA A 186 -9.52 9.15 2.96
C ALA A 186 -8.25 9.91 3.35
N LEU A 187 -7.25 9.19 3.85
CA LEU A 187 -5.98 9.79 4.26
C LEU A 187 -5.03 9.94 3.09
N PRO A 188 -4.46 11.12 2.81
CA PRO A 188 -3.34 11.25 1.88
C PRO A 188 -2.05 10.74 2.53
N ILE A 189 -1.30 10.03 1.76
CA ILE A 189 0.07 9.63 2.12
C ILE A 189 1.05 10.17 1.10
#